data_8addf1f03d0fc5c265ee524e9beb261e
#
_entry.id   8addf1f03d0fc5c265ee524e9beb261e
#
_cell.length_a   1.000
_cell.length_b   1.000
_cell.length_c   1.000
_cell.angle_alpha   90.00
_cell.angle_beta   90.00
_cell.angle_gamma   90.00
#
_symmetry.space_group_name_H-M   'P 1'
#
loop_
_entity.id
_entity.type
_entity.pdbx_description
1 polymer ?
#
loop_
_entity_poly.entity_id
_entity_poly.type
_entity_poly.pdbx_seq_one_letter_code
_entity_poly.pdbx_strand_id
1 'polypeptide(L)'
;MKDINIRRQTNWYVITGAPCSGKTTVVNLLHEQGYKTTIEHARHYLDTQRLDGRAIKDVRKNQIEFQQAVLKMQIEQEKELSATDVVFLDRAIPDALAYYHFLNLPPDEKLMEAMSTVSYKKIFILEYLPLVHDYARLEDEVAQKQIHKLLTEVYGSLPFPVIHVPVLKLAERVDVILKNL
;
A
#
# COMPACT_ATOMS: atom_id res chain seq x y z
N MET A 1 28.09 0.06 21.57
CA MET A 1 26.75 -0.46 21.83
C MET A 1 25.88 0.03 20.67
N LYS A 2 25.40 -0.89 19.79
CA LYS A 2 24.45 -0.48 18.74
C LYS A 2 23.14 -0.14 19.45
N ASP A 3 22.66 1.08 19.31
CA ASP A 3 21.33 1.48 19.76
C ASP A 3 20.33 0.51 19.16
N ILE A 4 19.70 -0.28 19.99
CA ILE A 4 18.54 -1.10 19.61
C ILE A 4 17.46 -0.06 19.33
N ASN A 5 17.28 0.23 18.04
CA ASN A 5 16.20 1.09 17.57
C ASN A 5 14.88 0.35 17.88
N ILE A 6 14.35 0.58 19.07
CA ILE A 6 13.07 -0.01 19.50
C ILE A 6 12.02 0.62 18.59
N ARG A 7 11.60 -0.13 17.56
CA ARG A 7 10.51 0.28 16.67
C ARG A 7 9.30 0.63 17.53
N ARG A 8 8.79 1.85 17.38
CA ARG A 8 7.59 2.29 18.08
C ARG A 8 6.43 1.39 17.64
N GLN A 9 5.84 0.62 18.56
CA GLN A 9 4.67 -0.20 18.23
C GLN A 9 3.50 0.70 17.83
N THR A 10 2.83 0.35 16.74
CA THR A 10 1.65 1.05 16.24
C THR A 10 0.41 0.17 16.28
N ASN A 11 -0.76 0.79 16.28
CA ASN A 11 -2.04 0.13 16.09
C ASN A 11 -2.52 0.28 14.62
N TRP A 12 -1.59 0.29 13.68
CA TRP A 12 -1.88 0.46 12.26
C TRP A 12 -2.02 -0.89 11.56
N TYR A 13 -3.04 -1.01 10.75
CA TYR A 13 -3.37 -2.17 9.97
C TYR A 13 -3.21 -1.85 8.49
N VAL A 14 -2.36 -2.56 7.79
CA VAL A 14 -2.13 -2.34 6.35
C VAL A 14 -3.13 -3.16 5.55
N ILE A 15 -3.82 -2.50 4.63
CA ILE A 15 -4.63 -3.13 3.58
C ILE A 15 -3.88 -3.00 2.27
N THR A 16 -3.35 -4.10 1.77
CA THR A 16 -2.58 -4.12 0.52
C THR A 16 -3.05 -5.23 -0.42
N GLY A 17 -2.46 -5.31 -1.59
CA GLY A 17 -2.76 -6.26 -2.67
C GLY A 17 -2.49 -5.65 -4.04
N ALA A 18 -2.44 -6.48 -5.06
CA ALA A 18 -2.22 -6.08 -6.44
C ALA A 18 -3.31 -5.11 -6.97
N PRO A 19 -3.13 -4.49 -8.13
CA PRO A 19 -4.20 -3.78 -8.82
C PRO A 19 -5.47 -4.63 -8.92
N CYS A 20 -6.63 -4.00 -8.83
CA CYS A 20 -7.94 -4.69 -8.86
C CYS A 20 -8.17 -5.74 -7.75
N SER A 21 -7.57 -5.59 -6.57
CA SER A 21 -7.90 -6.44 -5.41
C SER A 21 -9.05 -5.90 -4.55
N GLY A 22 -9.60 -4.73 -4.88
CA GLY A 22 -10.71 -4.12 -4.14
C GLY A 22 -10.30 -3.41 -2.84
N LYS A 23 -9.03 -3.10 -2.65
CA LYS A 23 -8.50 -2.40 -1.45
C LYS A 23 -9.28 -1.14 -1.10
N THR A 24 -9.33 -0.20 -2.03
CA THR A 24 -9.97 1.11 -1.80
C THR A 24 -11.45 0.95 -1.42
N THR A 25 -12.14 -0.02 -2.02
CA THR A 25 -13.54 -0.31 -1.65
C THR A 25 -13.65 -0.85 -0.22
N VAL A 26 -12.73 -1.73 0.18
CA VAL A 26 -12.65 -2.25 1.56
C VAL A 26 -12.33 -1.12 2.54
N VAL A 27 -11.33 -0.28 2.23
CA VAL A 27 -10.93 0.85 3.07
C VAL A 27 -12.07 1.86 3.21
N ASN A 28 -12.80 2.17 2.13
CA ASN A 28 -13.95 3.05 2.18
C ASN A 28 -15.06 2.50 3.08
N LEU A 29 -15.34 1.19 3.00
CA LEU A 29 -16.37 0.58 3.87
C LEU A 29 -15.93 0.59 5.35
N LEU A 30 -14.64 0.40 5.64
CA LEU A 30 -14.10 0.56 7.01
C LEU A 30 -14.24 2.02 7.48
N HIS A 31 -14.02 2.99 6.60
CA HIS A 31 -14.22 4.40 6.90
C HIS A 31 -15.70 4.72 7.21
N GLU A 32 -16.63 4.21 6.40
CA GLU A 32 -18.08 4.34 6.63
C GLU A 32 -18.53 3.73 7.96
N GLN A 33 -17.83 2.71 8.45
CA GLN A 33 -18.05 2.11 9.77
C GLN A 33 -17.40 2.89 10.92
N GLY A 34 -16.76 4.04 10.65
CA GLY A 34 -16.18 4.94 11.64
C GLY A 34 -14.70 4.69 11.97
N TYR A 35 -14.03 3.81 11.25
CA TYR A 35 -12.58 3.63 11.43
C TYR A 35 -11.78 4.74 10.77
N LYS A 36 -10.65 5.09 11.37
CA LYS A 36 -9.67 5.99 10.74
C LYS A 36 -8.96 5.27 9.60
N THR A 37 -8.92 5.89 8.43
CA THR A 37 -8.32 5.32 7.22
C THR A 37 -7.40 6.31 6.55
N THR A 38 -6.52 5.82 5.66
CA THR A 38 -5.69 6.66 4.78
C THR A 38 -6.13 6.53 3.33
N ILE A 39 -5.53 7.34 2.45
CA ILE A 39 -5.81 7.37 1.01
C ILE A 39 -4.74 6.61 0.22
N GLU A 40 -5.08 6.13 -0.97
CA GLU A 40 -4.12 5.56 -1.92
C GLU A 40 -3.33 6.68 -2.62
N HIS A 41 -2.06 6.83 -2.26
CA HIS A 41 -1.22 7.94 -2.75
C HIS A 41 -0.90 7.88 -4.23
N ALA A 42 -0.76 6.69 -4.82
CA ALA A 42 -0.48 6.57 -6.24
C ALA A 42 -1.58 7.19 -7.09
N ARG A 43 -2.84 6.88 -6.79
CA ARG A 43 -4.00 7.47 -7.46
C ARG A 43 -4.12 8.96 -7.17
N HIS A 44 -3.98 9.37 -5.92
CA HIS A 44 -4.03 10.78 -5.52
C HIS A 44 -2.98 11.62 -6.27
N TYR A 45 -1.74 11.11 -6.39
CA TYR A 45 -0.70 11.78 -7.16
C TYR A 45 -1.08 11.93 -8.65
N LEU A 46 -1.59 10.86 -9.28
CA LEU A 46 -2.04 10.92 -10.68
C LEU A 46 -3.17 11.92 -10.88
N ASP A 47 -4.14 11.96 -9.97
CA ASP A 47 -5.26 12.90 -10.03
C ASP A 47 -4.77 14.35 -9.91
N THR A 48 -3.84 14.62 -8.99
CA THR A 48 -3.21 15.95 -8.85
C THR A 48 -2.49 16.36 -10.11
N GLN A 49 -1.65 15.48 -10.70
CA GLN A 49 -0.94 15.79 -11.94
C GLN A 49 -1.89 16.02 -13.13
N ARG A 50 -3.03 15.32 -13.16
CA ARG A 50 -4.06 15.53 -14.17
C ARG A 50 -4.75 16.88 -14.03
N LEU A 51 -5.03 17.33 -12.80
CA LEU A 51 -5.56 18.67 -12.53
C LEU A 51 -4.58 19.77 -12.96
N ASP A 52 -3.28 19.53 -12.84
CA ASP A 52 -2.22 20.42 -13.31
C ASP A 52 -2.01 20.37 -14.84
N GLY A 53 -2.87 19.65 -15.58
CA GLY A 53 -2.86 19.58 -17.04
C GLY A 53 -1.84 18.57 -17.62
N ARG A 54 -1.22 17.74 -16.81
CA ARG A 54 -0.28 16.71 -17.28
C ARG A 54 -1.03 15.45 -17.75
N ALA A 55 -0.60 14.90 -18.89
CA ALA A 55 -1.13 13.62 -19.35
C ALA A 55 -0.62 12.46 -18.46
N ILE A 56 -1.53 11.60 -18.01
CA ILE A 56 -1.20 10.44 -17.16
C ILE A 56 -0.10 9.57 -17.77
N LYS A 57 -0.13 9.37 -19.09
CA LYS A 57 0.90 8.60 -19.81
C LYS A 57 2.30 9.20 -19.64
N ASP A 58 2.42 10.51 -19.62
CA ASP A 58 3.71 11.19 -19.47
C ASP A 58 4.21 11.15 -18.02
N VAL A 59 3.32 11.27 -17.05
CA VAL A 59 3.65 11.05 -15.63
C VAL A 59 4.15 9.63 -15.39
N ARG A 60 3.52 8.64 -16.00
CA ARG A 60 3.90 7.22 -15.86
C ARG A 60 5.16 6.83 -16.66
N LYS A 61 5.60 7.62 -17.63
CA LYS A 61 6.87 7.36 -18.35
C LYS A 61 8.09 7.50 -17.46
N ASN A 62 8.09 8.46 -16.54
CA ASN A 62 9.15 8.60 -15.55
C ASN A 62 8.80 7.83 -14.29
N GLN A 63 9.00 6.51 -14.34
CA GLN A 63 8.62 5.61 -13.26
C GLN A 63 9.40 5.88 -11.97
N ILE A 64 10.66 6.28 -12.06
CA ILE A 64 11.47 6.60 -10.87
C ILE A 64 10.86 7.81 -10.15
N GLU A 65 10.63 8.91 -10.86
CA GLU A 65 10.04 10.11 -10.28
C GLU A 65 8.65 9.84 -9.68
N PHE A 66 7.83 9.06 -10.39
CA PHE A 66 6.51 8.66 -9.91
C PHE A 66 6.59 7.87 -8.60
N GLN A 67 7.43 6.84 -8.54
CA GLN A 67 7.57 6.01 -7.34
C GLN A 67 8.16 6.81 -6.17
N GLN A 68 9.12 7.70 -6.41
CA GLN A 68 9.70 8.56 -5.38
C GLN A 68 8.67 9.57 -4.84
N ALA A 69 7.81 10.14 -5.69
CA ALA A 69 6.74 11.03 -5.27
C ALA A 69 5.71 10.31 -4.39
N VAL A 70 5.27 9.12 -4.81
CA VAL A 70 4.34 8.28 -4.02
C VAL A 70 4.96 7.89 -2.68
N LEU A 71 6.21 7.44 -2.66
CA LEU A 71 6.94 7.09 -1.43
C LEU A 71 7.02 8.30 -0.48
N LYS A 72 7.36 9.48 -1.01
CA LYS A 72 7.43 10.71 -0.19
C LYS A 72 6.09 10.99 0.50
N MET A 73 4.99 10.94 -0.23
CA MET A 73 3.65 11.16 0.31
C MET A 73 3.30 10.10 1.38
N GLN A 74 3.64 8.84 1.15
CA GLN A 74 3.41 7.75 2.10
C GLN A 74 4.20 7.96 3.41
N ILE A 75 5.48 8.35 3.30
CA ILE A 75 6.31 8.64 4.47
C ILE A 75 5.75 9.82 5.27
N GLU A 76 5.35 10.89 4.59
CA GLU A 76 4.76 12.08 5.23
C GLU A 76 3.47 11.72 5.96
N GLN A 77 2.59 10.95 5.33
CA GLN A 77 1.34 10.51 5.94
C GLN A 77 1.59 9.65 7.18
N GLU A 78 2.47 8.64 7.10
CA GLU A 78 2.75 7.75 8.25
C GLU A 78 3.40 8.51 9.42
N LYS A 79 4.19 9.58 9.16
CA LYS A 79 4.74 10.45 10.20
C LYS A 79 3.68 11.23 10.96
N GLU A 80 2.60 11.61 10.31
CA GLU A 80 1.52 12.41 10.92
C GLU A 80 0.54 11.56 11.74
N LEU A 81 0.55 10.23 11.56
CA LEU A 81 -0.34 9.34 12.28
C LEU A 81 0.08 9.12 13.73
N SER A 82 -0.90 9.12 14.64
CA SER A 82 -0.69 8.69 16.01
C SER A 82 -0.49 7.17 16.06
N ALA A 83 0.59 6.71 16.70
CA ALA A 83 0.86 5.28 16.84
C ALA A 83 -0.20 4.54 17.68
N THR A 84 -0.92 5.25 18.56
CA THR A 84 -1.95 4.68 19.42
C THR A 84 -3.31 4.55 18.76
N ASP A 85 -3.55 5.29 17.67
CA ASP A 85 -4.81 5.22 16.96
C ASP A 85 -4.90 3.93 16.15
N VAL A 86 -6.09 3.34 16.13
CA VAL A 86 -6.43 2.27 15.19
C VAL A 86 -6.64 2.90 13.82
N VAL A 87 -5.74 2.61 12.88
CA VAL A 87 -5.77 3.18 11.53
C VAL A 87 -5.63 2.07 10.51
N PHE A 88 -6.48 2.08 9.47
CA PHE A 88 -6.33 1.23 8.30
C PHE A 88 -5.66 2.03 7.17
N LEU A 89 -4.50 1.58 6.74
CA LEU A 89 -3.74 2.20 5.66
C LEU A 89 -4.09 1.57 4.32
N ASP A 90 -4.52 2.38 3.35
CA ASP A 90 -4.61 1.95 1.94
C ASP A 90 -3.22 1.98 1.33
N ARG A 91 -2.52 0.84 1.39
CA ARG A 91 -1.09 0.66 1.18
C ARG A 91 -0.22 1.28 2.28
N ALA A 92 1.04 0.91 2.28
CA ALA A 92 2.05 1.43 3.21
C ALA A 92 3.44 1.46 2.55
N ILE A 93 4.44 1.96 3.27
CA ILE A 93 5.81 2.10 2.76
C ILE A 93 6.34 0.81 2.08
N PRO A 94 6.12 -0.42 2.58
CA PRO A 94 6.62 -1.62 1.93
C PRO A 94 6.04 -1.89 0.52
N ASP A 95 4.86 -1.36 0.19
CA ASP A 95 4.35 -1.40 -1.18
C ASP A 95 5.33 -0.76 -2.17
N ALA A 96 5.97 0.35 -1.80
CA ALA A 96 6.97 0.99 -2.66
C ALA A 96 8.12 0.04 -3.00
N LEU A 97 8.63 -0.74 -2.04
CA LEU A 97 9.69 -1.72 -2.30
C LEU A 97 9.25 -2.80 -3.30
N ALA A 98 8.02 -3.29 -3.18
CA ALA A 98 7.46 -4.25 -4.14
C ALA A 98 7.36 -3.66 -5.55
N TYR A 99 6.94 -2.40 -5.68
CA TYR A 99 6.91 -1.71 -6.98
C TYR A 99 8.29 -1.38 -7.53
N TYR A 100 9.30 -1.05 -6.70
CA TYR A 100 10.69 -0.90 -7.14
C TYR A 100 11.20 -2.22 -7.72
N HIS A 101 10.93 -3.36 -7.07
CA HIS A 101 11.30 -4.68 -7.59
C HIS A 101 10.56 -4.99 -8.89
N PHE A 102 9.26 -4.73 -8.98
CA PHE A 102 8.46 -4.93 -10.19
C PHE A 102 9.00 -4.15 -11.39
N LEU A 103 9.45 -2.93 -11.17
CA LEU A 103 9.99 -2.04 -12.20
C LEU A 103 11.49 -2.23 -12.44
N ASN A 104 12.13 -3.19 -11.76
CA ASN A 104 13.58 -3.40 -11.78
C ASN A 104 14.38 -2.14 -11.41
N LEU A 105 13.86 -1.33 -10.49
CA LEU A 105 14.53 -0.15 -9.96
C LEU A 105 15.35 -0.55 -8.73
N PRO A 106 16.59 -0.04 -8.59
CA PRO A 106 17.35 -0.24 -7.35
C PRO A 106 16.67 0.55 -6.23
N PRO A 107 16.45 -0.07 -5.04
CA PRO A 107 15.98 0.66 -3.88
C PRO A 107 16.95 1.80 -3.53
N ASP A 108 16.41 3.01 -3.41
CA ASP A 108 17.20 4.18 -3.01
C ASP A 108 17.35 4.26 -1.48
N GLU A 109 18.28 5.11 -1.02
CA GLU A 109 18.58 5.29 0.40
C GLU A 109 17.34 5.70 1.21
N LYS A 110 16.49 6.58 0.63
CA LYS A 110 15.28 7.07 1.28
C LYS A 110 14.26 5.95 1.52
N LEU A 111 14.09 5.05 0.55
CA LEU A 111 13.23 3.88 0.69
C LEU A 111 13.78 2.95 1.76
N MET A 112 15.08 2.66 1.75
CA MET A 112 15.71 1.76 2.73
C MET A 112 15.67 2.33 4.15
N GLU A 113 15.88 3.63 4.31
CA GLU A 113 15.72 4.31 5.59
C GLU A 113 14.28 4.21 6.09
N ALA A 114 13.29 4.52 5.23
CA ALA A 114 11.88 4.41 5.57
C ALA A 114 11.49 2.98 5.97
N MET A 115 11.96 1.96 5.22
CA MET A 115 11.74 0.55 5.52
C MET A 115 12.31 0.13 6.88
N SER A 116 13.39 0.76 7.34
CA SER A 116 13.98 0.47 8.64
C SER A 116 13.12 0.92 9.84
N THR A 117 12.23 1.88 9.61
CA THR A 117 11.41 2.52 10.64
C THR A 117 9.96 2.06 10.69
N VAL A 118 9.49 1.29 9.69
CA VAL A 118 8.08 0.83 9.64
C VAL A 118 7.70 -0.02 10.85
N SER A 119 6.48 0.17 11.31
CA SER A 119 5.89 -0.64 12.37
C SER A 119 4.38 -0.75 12.16
N TYR A 120 3.90 -1.97 11.99
CA TYR A 120 2.48 -2.25 11.76
C TYR A 120 1.98 -3.30 12.74
N LYS A 121 0.72 -3.21 13.14
CA LYS A 121 0.07 -4.19 14.01
C LYS A 121 -0.16 -5.50 13.26
N LYS A 122 -0.67 -5.40 12.04
CA LYS A 122 -1.00 -6.52 11.17
C LYS A 122 -1.15 -6.08 9.71
N ILE A 123 -0.95 -6.99 8.80
CA ILE A 123 -1.03 -6.78 7.35
C ILE A 123 -2.11 -7.68 6.77
N PHE A 124 -3.00 -7.11 5.95
CA PHE A 124 -4.01 -7.82 5.18
C PHE A 124 -3.68 -7.70 3.70
N ILE A 125 -3.33 -8.82 3.07
CA ILE A 125 -3.09 -8.89 1.63
C ILE A 125 -4.36 -9.41 0.98
N LEU A 126 -5.04 -8.56 0.22
CA LEU A 126 -6.25 -8.94 -0.50
C LEU A 126 -5.89 -9.67 -1.78
N GLU A 127 -6.49 -10.86 -1.97
CA GLU A 127 -6.41 -11.56 -3.25
C GLU A 127 -7.03 -10.72 -4.37
N TYR A 128 -6.40 -10.72 -5.54
CA TYR A 128 -6.82 -9.91 -6.68
C TYR A 128 -8.08 -10.48 -7.35
N LEU A 129 -8.86 -9.57 -7.91
CA LEU A 129 -10.06 -9.85 -8.69
C LEU A 129 -9.73 -9.77 -10.20
N PRO A 130 -10.64 -10.19 -11.09
CA PRO A 130 -10.46 -9.95 -12.51
C PRO A 130 -10.11 -8.50 -12.81
N LEU A 131 -9.21 -8.31 -13.77
CA LEU A 131 -8.66 -6.99 -14.08
C LEU A 131 -9.74 -6.10 -14.71
N VAL A 132 -9.87 -4.89 -14.20
CA VAL A 132 -10.67 -3.82 -14.78
C VAL A 132 -9.75 -2.64 -15.05
N HIS A 133 -9.60 -2.29 -16.31
CA HIS A 133 -8.77 -1.16 -16.72
C HIS A 133 -9.48 0.17 -16.44
N ASP A 134 -8.73 1.12 -15.92
CA ASP A 134 -9.13 2.52 -15.84
C ASP A 134 -7.92 3.42 -16.18
N TYR A 135 -8.10 4.75 -16.12
CA TYR A 135 -7.04 5.71 -16.47
C TYR A 135 -5.77 5.59 -15.61
N ALA A 136 -5.88 5.07 -14.39
CA ALA A 136 -4.77 4.94 -13.45
C ALA A 136 -4.15 3.53 -13.46
N ARG A 137 -4.86 2.54 -14.00
CA ARG A 137 -4.47 1.11 -14.01
C ARG A 137 -4.08 0.71 -15.42
N LEU A 138 -2.78 0.63 -15.65
CA LEU A 138 -2.20 0.27 -16.96
C LEU A 138 -1.63 -1.16 -16.98
N GLU A 139 -1.61 -1.81 -15.82
CA GLU A 139 -1.09 -3.16 -15.63
C GLU A 139 -2.01 -4.20 -16.30
N ASP A 140 -1.39 -5.20 -16.93
CA ASP A 140 -2.08 -6.39 -17.45
C ASP A 140 -2.16 -7.51 -16.39
N GLU A 141 -2.76 -8.65 -16.74
CA GLU A 141 -2.90 -9.79 -15.83
C GLU A 141 -1.55 -10.38 -15.38
N VAL A 142 -0.52 -10.33 -16.23
CA VAL A 142 0.82 -10.84 -15.90
C VAL A 142 1.44 -9.92 -14.85
N ALA A 143 1.38 -8.62 -15.09
CA ALA A 143 1.84 -7.62 -14.14
C ALA A 143 1.08 -7.70 -12.80
N GLN A 144 -0.25 -7.88 -12.84
CA GLN A 144 -1.08 -8.04 -11.64
C GLN A 144 -0.59 -9.21 -10.77
N LYS A 145 -0.36 -10.39 -11.38
CA LYS A 145 0.13 -11.58 -10.68
C LYS A 145 1.54 -11.37 -10.12
N GLN A 146 2.42 -10.75 -10.90
CA GLN A 146 3.79 -10.47 -10.48
C GLN A 146 3.83 -9.48 -9.32
N ILE A 147 3.04 -8.40 -9.36
CA ILE A 147 2.92 -7.43 -8.26
C ILE A 147 2.37 -8.12 -7.01
N HIS A 148 1.35 -8.98 -7.13
CA HIS A 148 0.80 -9.72 -6.00
C HIS A 148 1.87 -10.59 -5.32
N LYS A 149 2.65 -11.32 -6.12
CA LYS A 149 3.77 -12.14 -5.64
C LYS A 149 4.80 -11.29 -4.89
N LEU A 150 5.23 -10.17 -5.49
CA LEU A 150 6.23 -9.30 -4.88
C LEU A 150 5.74 -8.66 -3.58
N LEU A 151 4.47 -8.25 -3.50
CA LEU A 151 3.86 -7.76 -2.26
C LEU A 151 3.87 -8.84 -1.18
N THR A 152 3.50 -10.08 -1.52
CA THR A 152 3.53 -11.20 -0.59
C THR A 152 4.95 -11.48 -0.09
N GLU A 153 5.95 -11.45 -0.95
CA GLU A 153 7.35 -11.64 -0.59
C GLU A 153 7.88 -10.53 0.31
N VAL A 154 7.63 -9.25 -0.06
CA VAL A 154 8.09 -8.10 0.72
C VAL A 154 7.46 -8.10 2.12
N TYR A 155 6.14 -8.21 2.22
CA TYR A 155 5.46 -8.21 3.51
C TYR A 155 5.75 -9.46 4.32
N GLY A 156 5.90 -10.62 3.68
CA GLY A 156 6.29 -11.87 4.33
C GLY A 156 7.71 -11.87 4.91
N SER A 157 8.59 -10.97 4.44
CA SER A 157 9.94 -10.77 4.99
C SER A 157 9.97 -9.88 6.23
N LEU A 158 8.86 -9.19 6.55
CA LEU A 158 8.77 -8.28 7.69
C LEU A 158 8.30 -9.02 8.95
N PRO A 159 8.65 -8.54 10.15
CA PRO A 159 8.32 -9.20 11.41
C PRO A 159 6.87 -8.94 11.87
N PHE A 160 5.94 -8.75 10.97
CA PHE A 160 4.55 -8.44 11.29
C PHE A 160 3.62 -9.58 10.81
N PRO A 161 2.54 -9.88 11.56
CA PRO A 161 1.57 -10.89 11.12
C PRO A 161 0.94 -10.51 9.78
N VAL A 162 0.93 -11.45 8.83
CA VAL A 162 0.30 -11.31 7.50
C VAL A 162 -0.90 -12.23 7.40
N ILE A 163 -2.02 -11.69 6.96
CA ILE A 163 -3.26 -12.44 6.68
C ILE A 163 -3.64 -12.23 5.22
N HIS A 164 -3.79 -13.33 4.50
CA HIS A 164 -4.35 -13.32 3.15
C HIS A 164 -5.88 -13.30 3.22
N VAL A 165 -6.49 -12.29 2.60
CA VAL A 165 -7.94 -12.15 2.51
C VAL A 165 -8.40 -12.71 1.17
N PRO A 166 -9.13 -13.83 1.16
CA PRO A 166 -9.53 -14.50 -0.09
C PRO A 166 -10.53 -13.67 -0.91
N VAL A 167 -10.79 -14.15 -2.12
CA VAL A 167 -11.85 -13.59 -2.98
C VAL A 167 -13.21 -13.94 -2.39
N LEU A 168 -13.83 -12.96 -1.74
CA LEU A 168 -15.14 -13.03 -1.09
C LEU A 168 -15.96 -11.80 -1.46
N LYS A 169 -17.24 -11.77 -1.10
CA LYS A 169 -18.05 -10.55 -1.18
C LYS A 169 -17.45 -9.45 -0.30
N LEU A 170 -17.69 -8.20 -0.65
CA LEU A 170 -17.08 -7.05 0.04
C LEU A 170 -17.30 -7.09 1.56
N ALA A 171 -18.54 -7.30 2.03
CA ALA A 171 -18.85 -7.37 3.45
C ALA A 171 -18.09 -8.51 4.17
N GLU A 172 -18.00 -9.68 3.54
CA GLU A 172 -17.26 -10.83 4.09
C GLU A 172 -15.76 -10.57 4.20
N ARG A 173 -15.16 -9.82 3.24
CA ARG A 173 -13.75 -9.39 3.32
C ARG A 173 -13.52 -8.46 4.50
N VAL A 174 -14.43 -7.51 4.73
CA VAL A 174 -14.36 -6.61 5.88
C VAL A 174 -14.53 -7.41 7.18
N ASP A 175 -15.45 -8.37 7.23
CA ASP A 175 -15.64 -9.25 8.39
C ASP A 175 -14.36 -10.06 8.71
N VAL A 176 -13.67 -10.58 7.68
CA VAL A 176 -12.38 -11.27 7.87
C VAL A 176 -11.36 -10.34 8.50
N ILE A 177 -11.28 -9.08 8.04
CA ILE A 177 -10.36 -8.09 8.59
C ILE A 177 -10.71 -7.79 10.05
N LEU A 178 -11.96 -7.46 10.34
CA LEU A 178 -12.40 -7.05 11.68
C LEU A 178 -12.31 -8.18 12.72
N LYS A 179 -12.53 -9.42 12.33
CA LYS A 179 -12.34 -10.59 13.21
C LYS A 179 -10.87 -10.90 13.55
N ASN A 180 -9.96 -10.27 12.84
CA ASN A 180 -8.52 -10.48 13.00
C ASN A 180 -7.78 -9.24 13.53
N LEU A 181 -8.46 -8.29 14.15
CA LEU A 181 -7.84 -7.12 14.79
C LEU A 181 -7.10 -7.45 16.09
#